data_203eb0d3d242ddf12d954d3515a92cc9
#
_entry.id   203eb0d3d242ddf12d954d3515a92cc9
#
_cell.length_a   1.000
_cell.length_b   1.000
_cell.length_c   1.000
_cell.angle_alpha   90.00
_cell.angle_beta   90.00
_cell.angle_gamma   90.00
#
_symmetry.space_group_name_H-M   'P 1'
#
loop_
_entity.id
_entity.type
_entity.pdbx_description
1 polymer ?
#
loop_
_entity_poly.entity_id
_entity_poly.type
_entity_poly.pdbx_seq_one_letter_code
_entity_poly.pdbx_strand_id
1 'polypeptide(L)'
;MKVNSFYPVILTEQIEASAKFYREHFGFEIVFEADWYVSLQNQSSTPSFELAILDPSHSTIPQGFRKPVDGGLILNFEVDDVDAEYERLIVKAGLPLHLDIRDEEFGQRHFITSDPNGILLDIIKVIPPSEAFAESYVDPV
;
A
#
# COMPACT_ATOMS: atom_id res chain seq x y z
N MET A 1 -2.97 7.15 23.79
CA MET A 1 -4.29 7.28 23.11
C MET A 1 -4.78 5.89 22.72
N LYS A 2 -6.08 5.65 22.83
CA LYS A 2 -6.67 4.41 22.33
C LYS A 2 -7.14 4.62 20.89
N VAL A 3 -6.65 3.82 19.96
CA VAL A 3 -6.99 3.92 18.53
C VAL A 3 -7.84 2.71 18.13
N ASN A 4 -9.02 2.96 17.57
CA ASN A 4 -9.91 1.88 17.11
C ASN A 4 -9.62 1.44 15.68
N SER A 5 -9.09 2.34 14.87
CA SER A 5 -8.75 2.08 13.47
C SER A 5 -7.68 3.07 13.03
N PHE A 6 -6.85 2.65 12.10
CA PHE A 6 -5.84 3.52 11.49
C PHE A 6 -5.74 3.17 10.01
N TYR A 7 -5.82 4.19 9.16
CA TYR A 7 -5.69 3.97 7.71
C TYR A 7 -5.19 5.23 7.02
N PRO A 8 -4.40 5.07 5.94
CA PRO A 8 -4.00 6.19 5.11
C PRO A 8 -5.16 6.67 4.23
N VAL A 9 -5.15 7.95 3.90
CA VAL A 9 -6.07 8.56 2.95
C VAL A 9 -5.24 9.16 1.82
N ILE A 10 -5.45 8.66 0.61
CA ILE A 10 -4.75 9.11 -0.59
C ILE A 10 -5.54 10.24 -1.23
N LEU A 11 -4.93 11.41 -1.35
CA LEU A 11 -5.52 12.54 -2.04
C LEU A 11 -5.21 12.43 -3.53
N THR A 12 -6.23 12.31 -4.35
CA THR A 12 -6.08 12.18 -5.79
C THR A 12 -7.35 12.59 -6.52
N GLU A 13 -7.19 13.17 -7.70
CA GLU A 13 -8.30 13.44 -8.62
C GLU A 13 -8.73 12.18 -9.37
N GLN A 14 -7.88 11.12 -9.39
CA GLN A 14 -8.13 9.86 -10.06
C GLN A 14 -8.79 8.85 -9.13
N ILE A 15 -9.97 9.18 -8.60
CA ILE A 15 -10.65 8.36 -7.56
C ILE A 15 -11.04 6.99 -8.12
N GLU A 16 -11.71 6.94 -9.28
CA GLU A 16 -12.16 5.68 -9.88
C GLU A 16 -11.00 4.77 -10.28
N ALA A 17 -10.00 5.33 -10.96
CA ALA A 17 -8.84 4.55 -11.39
C ALA A 17 -8.06 4.00 -10.21
N SER A 18 -7.92 4.79 -9.15
CA SER A 18 -7.22 4.37 -7.93
C SER A 18 -7.98 3.26 -7.20
N ALA A 19 -9.28 3.43 -7.01
CA ALA A 19 -10.11 2.41 -6.36
C ALA A 19 -10.11 1.09 -7.14
N LYS A 20 -10.24 1.17 -8.46
CA LYS A 20 -10.19 0.01 -9.35
C LYS A 20 -8.85 -0.73 -9.24
N PHE A 21 -7.74 0.01 -9.21
CA PHE A 21 -6.40 -0.55 -9.08
C PHE A 21 -6.26 -1.38 -7.80
N TYR A 22 -6.64 -0.84 -6.65
CA TYR A 22 -6.53 -1.55 -5.38
C TYR A 22 -7.48 -2.73 -5.27
N ARG A 23 -8.64 -2.65 -5.91
CA ARG A 23 -9.58 -3.77 -5.98
C ARG A 23 -9.06 -4.90 -6.86
N GLU A 24 -8.57 -4.59 -8.04
CA GLU A 24 -8.14 -5.61 -9.01
C GLU A 24 -6.82 -6.27 -8.61
N HIS A 25 -5.90 -5.51 -8.03
CA HIS A 25 -4.53 -5.98 -7.81
C HIS A 25 -4.20 -6.31 -6.36
N PHE A 26 -4.92 -5.74 -5.40
CA PHE A 26 -4.58 -5.88 -3.98
C PHE A 26 -5.73 -6.45 -3.12
N GLY A 27 -6.80 -6.91 -3.73
CA GLY A 27 -7.87 -7.60 -3.02
C GLY A 27 -8.71 -6.72 -2.12
N PHE A 28 -8.70 -5.41 -2.32
CA PHE A 28 -9.58 -4.50 -1.58
C PHE A 28 -10.99 -4.54 -2.12
N GLU A 29 -11.96 -4.28 -1.24
CA GLU A 29 -13.37 -4.13 -1.56
C GLU A 29 -13.85 -2.75 -1.15
N ILE A 30 -14.77 -2.18 -1.92
CA ILE A 30 -15.37 -0.90 -1.58
C ILE A 30 -16.38 -1.13 -0.46
N VAL A 31 -16.24 -0.38 0.64
CA VAL A 31 -17.18 -0.41 1.77
C VAL A 31 -17.95 0.90 1.93
N PHE A 32 -17.50 1.96 1.28
CA PHE A 32 -18.22 3.23 1.15
C PHE A 32 -17.79 3.90 -0.16
N GLU A 33 -18.74 4.47 -0.88
CA GLU A 33 -18.48 5.13 -2.15
C GLU A 33 -19.31 6.38 -2.31
N ALA A 34 -18.64 7.51 -2.55
CA ALA A 34 -19.23 8.76 -2.98
C ALA A 34 -18.38 9.30 -4.13
N ASP A 35 -18.82 10.36 -4.81
CA ASP A 35 -18.07 10.94 -5.92
C ASP A 35 -16.69 11.47 -5.52
N TRP A 36 -16.55 11.85 -4.27
CA TRP A 36 -15.39 12.54 -3.71
C TRP A 36 -14.57 11.67 -2.75
N TYR A 37 -15.06 10.48 -2.37
CA TYR A 37 -14.43 9.62 -1.36
C TYR A 37 -14.78 8.16 -1.58
N VAL A 38 -13.78 7.30 -1.47
CA VAL A 38 -13.97 5.84 -1.48
C VAL A 38 -13.23 5.24 -0.30
N SER A 39 -13.91 4.43 0.49
CA SER A 39 -13.29 3.63 1.55
C SER A 39 -13.15 2.18 1.10
N LEU A 40 -11.95 1.65 1.27
CA LEU A 40 -11.58 0.31 0.84
C LEU A 40 -11.14 -0.52 2.04
N GLN A 41 -11.53 -1.79 2.06
CA GLN A 41 -11.07 -2.76 3.06
C GLN A 41 -10.61 -4.04 2.40
N ASN A 42 -9.50 -4.58 2.87
CA ASN A 42 -9.08 -5.93 2.53
C ASN A 42 -9.62 -6.87 3.62
N GLN A 43 -10.79 -7.46 3.37
CA GLN A 43 -11.49 -8.28 4.34
C GLN A 43 -10.99 -9.72 4.39
N SER A 44 -10.20 -10.15 3.41
CA SER A 44 -9.59 -11.48 3.40
C SER A 44 -8.41 -11.59 4.37
N SER A 45 -7.91 -10.47 4.84
CA SER A 45 -6.80 -10.41 5.81
C SER A 45 -7.34 -10.39 7.24
N THR A 46 -6.55 -10.93 8.19
CA THR A 46 -6.89 -10.90 9.62
C THR A 46 -5.69 -10.33 10.39
N PRO A 47 -5.81 -9.12 10.98
CA PRO A 47 -6.95 -8.20 10.89
C PRO A 47 -7.15 -7.63 9.48
N SER A 48 -8.33 -7.08 9.20
CA SER A 48 -8.58 -6.39 7.93
C SER A 48 -7.84 -5.05 7.88
N PHE A 49 -7.41 -4.67 6.69
CA PHE A 49 -6.70 -3.41 6.46
C PHE A 49 -7.57 -2.44 5.67
N GLU A 50 -7.42 -1.16 5.95
CA GLU A 50 -8.21 -0.10 5.35
C GLU A 50 -7.34 0.87 4.56
N LEU A 51 -7.93 1.44 3.52
CA LEU A 51 -7.34 2.46 2.68
C LEU A 51 -8.47 3.36 2.18
N ALA A 52 -8.29 4.67 2.18
CA ALA A 52 -9.29 5.56 1.65
C ALA A 52 -8.70 6.45 0.54
N ILE A 53 -9.57 6.90 -0.34
CA ILE A 53 -9.23 7.76 -1.46
C ILE A 53 -10.15 8.96 -1.41
N LEU A 54 -9.59 10.16 -1.50
CA LEU A 54 -10.31 11.42 -1.30
C LEU A 54 -9.90 12.45 -2.35
N ASP A 55 -10.90 13.12 -2.91
CA ASP A 55 -10.65 14.25 -3.80
C ASP A 55 -9.94 15.38 -3.04
N PRO A 56 -8.79 15.88 -3.54
CA PRO A 56 -8.01 16.87 -2.81
C PRO A 56 -8.71 18.22 -2.66
N SER A 57 -9.73 18.52 -3.46
CA SER A 57 -10.49 19.78 -3.35
C SER A 57 -11.57 19.76 -2.28
N HIS A 58 -11.82 18.61 -1.65
CA HIS A 58 -12.92 18.47 -0.70
C HIS A 58 -12.75 19.38 0.51
N SER A 59 -13.88 19.93 0.99
CA SER A 59 -13.90 20.94 2.05
C SER A 59 -13.45 20.44 3.43
N THR A 60 -13.38 19.11 3.63
CA THR A 60 -12.84 18.53 4.87
C THR A 60 -11.33 18.71 4.99
N ILE A 61 -10.65 19.03 3.89
CA ILE A 61 -9.21 19.25 3.89
C ILE A 61 -8.96 20.74 4.13
N PRO A 62 -8.09 21.11 5.09
CA PRO A 62 -7.74 22.51 5.32
C PRO A 62 -7.18 23.17 4.05
N GLN A 63 -7.49 24.44 3.86
CA GLN A 63 -6.93 25.22 2.77
C GLN A 63 -5.39 25.23 2.87
N GLY A 64 -4.70 25.17 1.75
CA GLY A 64 -3.25 25.07 1.72
C GLY A 64 -2.73 23.63 1.70
N PHE A 65 -3.57 22.64 2.05
CA PHE A 65 -3.23 21.22 1.99
C PHE A 65 -4.02 20.46 0.91
N ARG A 66 -4.84 21.16 0.13
CA ARG A 66 -5.70 20.58 -0.92
C ARG A 66 -4.91 20.30 -2.19
N LYS A 67 -3.96 19.38 -2.08
CA LYS A 67 -3.08 18.98 -3.19
C LYS A 67 -3.09 17.46 -3.30
N PRO A 68 -3.04 16.93 -4.54
CA PRO A 68 -2.90 15.48 -4.71
C PRO A 68 -1.56 15.01 -4.15
N VAL A 69 -1.52 13.72 -3.81
CA VAL A 69 -0.29 13.06 -3.39
C VAL A 69 0.78 13.19 -4.47
N ASP A 70 2.01 13.48 -4.07
CA ASP A 70 3.16 13.66 -4.97
C ASP A 70 4.41 13.06 -4.29
N GLY A 71 4.56 11.74 -4.40
CA GLY A 71 5.69 11.04 -3.81
C GLY A 71 5.71 11.02 -2.28
N GLY A 72 6.83 10.59 -1.73
CA GLY A 72 7.11 10.64 -0.30
C GLY A 72 6.37 9.62 0.56
N LEU A 73 5.67 8.65 -0.05
CA LEU A 73 4.92 7.61 0.65
C LEU A 73 5.19 6.26 0.01
N ILE A 74 5.44 5.27 0.85
CA ILE A 74 5.51 3.86 0.46
C ILE A 74 4.47 3.11 1.26
N LEU A 75 3.64 2.31 0.59
CA LEU A 75 2.73 1.37 1.25
C LEU A 75 3.34 -0.02 1.20
N ASN A 76 3.59 -0.60 2.35
CA ASN A 76 4.16 -1.94 2.48
C ASN A 76 3.08 -2.99 2.62
N PHE A 77 3.16 -4.05 1.82
CA PHE A 77 2.27 -5.21 1.88
C PHE A 77 3.12 -6.44 2.19
N GLU A 78 2.98 -6.98 3.39
CA GLU A 78 3.63 -8.24 3.76
C GLU A 78 2.77 -9.41 3.34
N VAL A 79 3.36 -10.34 2.57
CA VAL A 79 2.68 -11.49 1.98
C VAL A 79 3.45 -12.78 2.28
N ASP A 80 2.77 -13.92 2.11
CA ASP A 80 3.39 -15.22 2.34
C ASP A 80 4.26 -15.68 1.16
N ASP A 81 3.84 -15.36 -0.06
CA ASP A 81 4.52 -15.81 -1.29
C ASP A 81 4.78 -14.63 -2.23
N VAL A 82 5.89 -13.94 -1.99
CA VAL A 82 6.26 -12.76 -2.77
C VAL A 82 6.60 -13.11 -4.23
N ASP A 83 7.13 -14.29 -4.48
CA ASP A 83 7.45 -14.72 -5.85
C ASP A 83 6.18 -14.91 -6.68
N ALA A 84 5.14 -15.48 -6.09
CA ALA A 84 3.83 -15.60 -6.74
C ALA A 84 3.21 -14.23 -7.04
N GLU A 85 3.34 -13.29 -6.11
CA GLU A 85 2.86 -11.92 -6.32
C GLU A 85 3.66 -11.19 -7.41
N TYR A 86 4.96 -11.41 -7.49
CA TYR A 86 5.79 -10.87 -8.58
C TYR A 86 5.30 -11.37 -9.93
N GLU A 87 5.07 -12.68 -10.06
CA GLU A 87 4.54 -13.27 -11.29
C GLU A 87 3.18 -12.66 -11.66
N ARG A 88 2.31 -12.49 -10.70
CA ARG A 88 0.95 -11.97 -10.91
C ARG A 88 0.94 -10.49 -11.28
N LEU A 89 1.69 -9.66 -10.55
CA LEU A 89 1.63 -8.20 -10.68
C LEU A 89 2.58 -7.67 -11.76
N ILE A 90 3.78 -8.19 -11.85
CA ILE A 90 4.80 -7.68 -12.77
C ILE A 90 4.75 -8.43 -14.10
N VAL A 91 4.81 -9.76 -14.07
CA VAL A 91 4.91 -10.55 -15.30
C VAL A 91 3.57 -10.57 -16.05
N LYS A 92 2.48 -10.89 -15.37
CA LYS A 92 1.15 -11.03 -16.00
C LYS A 92 0.41 -9.72 -16.13
N ALA A 93 0.29 -8.93 -15.07
CA ALA A 93 -0.45 -7.67 -15.09
C ALA A 93 0.36 -6.53 -15.70
N GLY A 94 1.68 -6.64 -15.77
CA GLY A 94 2.55 -5.64 -16.40
C GLY A 94 2.64 -4.33 -15.63
N LEU A 95 2.49 -4.34 -14.31
CA LEU A 95 2.65 -3.14 -13.50
C LEU A 95 4.09 -2.62 -13.57
N PRO A 96 4.32 -1.32 -13.36
CA PRO A 96 5.66 -0.76 -13.36
C PRO A 96 6.57 -1.41 -12.31
N LEU A 97 7.80 -1.74 -12.70
CA LEU A 97 8.80 -2.32 -11.79
C LEU A 97 9.85 -1.25 -11.46
N HIS A 98 9.89 -0.81 -10.23
CA HIS A 98 10.83 0.20 -9.75
C HIS A 98 12.04 -0.39 -9.04
N LEU A 99 11.86 -1.51 -8.34
CA LEU A 99 12.91 -2.29 -7.74
C LEU A 99 12.64 -3.76 -8.01
N ASP A 100 13.56 -4.43 -8.71
CA ASP A 100 13.42 -5.85 -9.03
C ASP A 100 13.49 -6.69 -7.76
N ILE A 101 12.86 -7.87 -7.80
CA ILE A 101 12.79 -8.77 -6.65
C ILE A 101 14.19 -9.16 -6.17
N ARG A 102 14.41 -9.00 -4.87
CA ARG A 102 15.70 -9.33 -4.24
C ARG A 102 15.54 -9.50 -2.74
N ASP A 103 16.54 -10.14 -2.14
CA ASP A 103 16.65 -10.28 -0.70
C ASP A 103 17.44 -9.11 -0.11
N GLU A 104 16.96 -8.57 1.00
CA GLU A 104 17.67 -7.57 1.80
C GLU A 104 18.17 -8.23 3.09
N GLU A 105 19.37 -7.88 3.48
CA GLU A 105 19.99 -8.49 4.67
C GLU A 105 19.26 -8.20 5.97
N PHE A 106 18.48 -7.10 6.01
CA PHE A 106 17.70 -6.77 7.21
C PHE A 106 16.45 -7.64 7.39
N GLY A 107 16.11 -8.52 6.44
CA GLY A 107 15.08 -9.52 6.64
C GLY A 107 13.88 -9.41 5.74
N GLN A 108 14.05 -8.97 4.50
CA GLN A 108 12.98 -8.87 3.51
C GLN A 108 13.40 -9.43 2.16
N ARG A 109 12.49 -10.21 1.54
CA ARG A 109 12.51 -10.45 0.10
C ARG A 109 11.37 -9.66 -0.51
N HIS A 110 11.67 -8.77 -1.45
CA HIS A 110 10.67 -7.82 -1.91
C HIS A 110 10.92 -7.34 -3.33
N PHE A 111 9.89 -6.69 -3.89
CA PHE A 111 9.96 -5.88 -5.09
C PHE A 111 9.07 -4.66 -4.91
N ILE A 112 9.34 -3.60 -5.67
CA ILE A 112 8.59 -2.34 -5.58
C ILE A 112 7.94 -2.02 -6.91
N THR A 113 6.63 -1.81 -6.88
CA THR A 113 5.81 -1.30 -7.98
C THR A 113 5.21 0.05 -7.58
N SER A 114 4.26 0.56 -8.33
CA SER A 114 3.56 1.80 -8.00
C SER A 114 2.09 1.74 -8.39
N ASP A 115 1.28 2.57 -7.73
CA ASP A 115 -0.12 2.77 -8.05
C ASP A 115 -0.30 3.84 -9.15
N PRO A 116 -1.54 4.14 -9.61
CA PRO A 116 -1.77 5.17 -10.62
C PRO A 116 -1.33 6.58 -10.22
N ASN A 117 -1.12 6.85 -8.94
CA ASN A 117 -0.71 8.15 -8.42
C ASN A 117 0.79 8.26 -8.18
N GLY A 118 1.56 7.23 -8.52
CA GLY A 118 2.99 7.20 -8.27
C GLY A 118 3.38 6.85 -6.84
N ILE A 119 2.43 6.40 -6.01
CA ILE A 119 2.75 5.88 -4.68
C ILE A 119 3.48 4.56 -4.83
N LEU A 120 4.62 4.42 -4.18
CA LEU A 120 5.37 3.17 -4.19
C LEU A 120 4.66 2.11 -3.35
N LEU A 121 4.58 0.92 -3.91
CA LEU A 121 3.98 -0.25 -3.25
C LEU A 121 5.07 -1.30 -3.14
N ASP A 122 5.46 -1.59 -1.90
CA ASP A 122 6.52 -2.55 -1.60
C ASP A 122 5.87 -3.86 -1.16
N ILE A 123 6.07 -4.91 -1.96
CA ILE A 123 5.51 -6.23 -1.72
C ILE A 123 6.60 -7.10 -1.10
N ILE A 124 6.35 -7.58 0.10
CA ILE A 124 7.39 -8.06 0.99
C ILE A 124 7.04 -9.44 1.55
N LYS A 125 7.99 -10.35 1.50
CA LYS A 125 8.00 -11.52 2.36
C LYS A 125 9.05 -11.29 3.45
N VAL A 126 8.64 -11.42 4.72
CA VAL A 126 9.59 -11.37 5.84
C VAL A 126 10.43 -12.65 5.82
N ILE A 127 11.75 -12.48 5.80
CA ILE A 127 12.72 -13.57 5.85
C ILE A 127 13.66 -13.36 7.04
N PRO A 128 14.38 -14.39 7.51
CA PRO A 128 15.33 -14.20 8.60
C PRO A 128 16.39 -13.14 8.25
N PRO A 129 16.67 -12.19 9.15
CA PRO A 129 17.73 -11.21 8.92
C PRO A 129 19.11 -11.87 9.00
N SER A 130 20.11 -11.26 8.34
CA SER A 130 21.50 -11.65 8.53
C SER A 130 21.96 -11.31 9.95
N GLU A 131 23.10 -11.89 10.38
CA GLU A 131 23.68 -11.61 11.71
C GLU A 131 23.95 -10.13 11.91
N ALA A 132 24.29 -9.39 10.85
CA ALA A 132 24.55 -7.96 10.92
C ALA A 132 23.34 -7.15 11.40
N PHE A 133 22.13 -7.64 11.14
CA PHE A 133 20.88 -6.94 11.47
C PHE A 133 20.04 -7.60 12.56
N ALA A 134 20.42 -8.78 13.04
CA ALA A 134 19.64 -9.51 14.04
C ALA A 134 19.45 -8.68 15.33
N GLU A 135 20.46 -7.92 15.76
CA GLU A 135 20.41 -7.07 16.95
C GLU A 135 19.60 -5.78 16.76
N SER A 136 19.27 -5.42 15.51
CA SER A 136 18.46 -4.24 15.24
C SER A 136 16.97 -4.45 15.54
N TYR A 137 16.55 -5.70 15.67
CA TYR A 137 15.19 -6.03 16.04
C TYR A 137 15.03 -5.97 17.54
N VAL A 138 13.97 -5.30 18.00
CA VAL A 138 13.67 -5.15 19.43
C VAL A 138 12.30 -5.74 19.71
N ASP A 139 12.15 -6.32 20.91
CA ASP A 139 10.85 -6.83 21.33
C ASP A 139 9.89 -5.68 21.63
N PRO A 140 8.62 -5.77 21.21
CA PRO A 140 7.61 -4.78 21.56
C PRO A 140 7.41 -4.71 23.08
N VAL A 141 7.24 -3.49 23.59
CA VAL A 141 6.92 -3.26 25.01
C VAL A 141 5.43 -3.28 25.28
#